data_9bad5b0c4c227d1189c9d31cd83fc40f
#
_entry.id   9bad5b0c4c227d1189c9d31cd83fc40f
#
_cell.length_a   1.000
_cell.length_b   1.000
_cell.length_c   1.000
_cell.angle_alpha   90.00
_cell.angle_beta   90.00
_cell.angle_gamma   90.00
#
_symmetry.space_group_name_H-M   'P 1'
#
loop_
_entity.id
_entity.type
_entity.pdbx_description
1 polymer ?
#
loop_
_entity_poly.entity_id
_entity_poly.type
_entity_poly.pdbx_seq_one_letter_code
_entity_poly.pdbx_strand_id
1 'polypeptide(L)'
;MNARFKDRKDAGRILADKLSKYTNHPNAVVLALPRGGVPVAYEVAQELGLPLDVLIVRKLGVPNHEELAMGAIASGGIRFLNRSVIESLRILPETLEAVERREALELMRREAIYRGNRSPIRVEGRIVILIDDGIATGSTMRVAIQLLRAQHVQKIIVATPAAPPSAKWEIEPLVDEFIAVVLPPDFYGVGQVYEDFAQMDDDTIYELVQMGAKIEPVGAL
;
A
#
# COMPACT_ATOMS: atom_id res chain seq x y z
N MET A 1 8.62 -6.78 26.39
CA MET A 1 8.70 -7.88 25.43
C MET A 1 8.38 -7.28 24.07
N ASN A 2 9.31 -7.34 23.11
CA ASN A 2 8.98 -6.95 21.75
C ASN A 2 8.07 -8.04 21.18
N ALA A 3 6.79 -7.69 20.90
CA ALA A 3 5.90 -8.60 20.23
C ALA A 3 6.52 -8.98 18.88
N ARG A 4 6.78 -10.26 18.66
CA ARG A 4 7.27 -10.80 17.42
C ARG A 4 6.18 -11.62 16.78
N PHE A 5 5.94 -11.35 15.48
CA PHE A 5 5.06 -12.15 14.65
C PHE A 5 5.83 -13.37 14.13
N LYS A 6 5.18 -14.52 14.04
CA LYS A 6 5.79 -15.71 13.45
C LYS A 6 6.19 -15.44 11.99
N ASP A 7 5.24 -14.91 11.25
CA ASP A 7 5.38 -14.57 9.83
C ASP A 7 4.34 -13.48 9.45
N ARG A 8 4.27 -13.13 8.18
CA ARG A 8 3.31 -12.14 7.65
C ARG A 8 1.84 -12.58 7.78
N LYS A 9 1.56 -13.89 7.77
CA LYS A 9 0.20 -14.41 7.93
C LYS A 9 -0.27 -14.23 9.37
N ASP A 10 0.56 -14.59 10.33
CA ASP A 10 0.29 -14.37 11.75
C ASP A 10 0.05 -12.88 12.05
N ALA A 11 0.89 -12.01 11.49
CA ALA A 11 0.75 -10.56 11.60
C ALA A 11 -0.58 -10.05 11.00
N GLY A 12 -0.98 -10.62 9.85
CA GLY A 12 -2.24 -10.27 9.18
C GLY A 12 -3.47 -10.62 10.00
N ARG A 13 -3.51 -11.80 10.63
CA ARG A 13 -4.60 -12.22 11.51
C ARG A 13 -4.74 -11.30 12.73
N ILE A 14 -3.63 -10.99 13.38
CA ILE A 14 -3.63 -10.07 14.53
C ILE A 14 -4.06 -8.65 14.10
N LEU A 15 -3.68 -8.21 12.89
CA LEU A 15 -4.10 -6.92 12.36
C LEU A 15 -5.60 -6.90 12.03
N ALA A 16 -6.15 -8.00 11.54
CA ALA A 16 -7.58 -8.14 11.23
C ALA A 16 -8.47 -7.91 12.47
N ASP A 17 -8.08 -8.41 13.64
CA ASP A 17 -8.79 -8.18 14.89
C ASP A 17 -8.97 -6.68 15.20
N LYS A 18 -7.93 -5.87 14.93
CA LYS A 18 -7.98 -4.41 15.11
C LYS A 18 -8.86 -3.69 14.08
N LEU A 19 -9.17 -4.36 12.97
CA LEU A 19 -9.98 -3.87 11.87
C LEU A 19 -11.40 -4.44 11.86
N SER A 20 -11.80 -5.21 12.88
CA SER A 20 -13.07 -5.97 12.96
C SER A 20 -14.32 -5.11 12.70
N LYS A 21 -14.30 -3.82 12.99
CA LYS A 21 -15.39 -2.88 12.67
C LYS A 21 -15.67 -2.72 11.16
N TYR A 22 -14.78 -3.18 10.30
CA TYR A 22 -14.95 -3.18 8.85
C TYR A 22 -15.38 -4.53 8.28
N THR A 23 -15.66 -5.53 9.13
CA THR A 23 -16.11 -6.87 8.70
C THR A 23 -17.36 -6.76 7.85
N ASN A 24 -17.32 -7.37 6.66
CA ASN A 24 -18.39 -7.37 5.65
C ASN A 24 -18.90 -5.96 5.27
N HIS A 25 -18.08 -4.92 5.42
CA HIS A 25 -18.51 -3.57 5.10
C HIS A 25 -18.67 -3.42 3.57
N PRO A 26 -19.89 -3.12 3.05
CA PRO A 26 -20.20 -3.24 1.62
C PRO A 26 -19.40 -2.27 0.74
N ASN A 27 -18.91 -1.18 1.32
CA ASN A 27 -18.16 -0.15 0.59
C ASN A 27 -16.65 -0.14 0.92
N ALA A 28 -16.15 -1.14 1.65
CA ALA A 28 -14.72 -1.23 1.97
C ALA A 28 -13.97 -2.11 0.97
N VAL A 29 -12.68 -1.83 0.80
CA VAL A 29 -11.74 -2.60 0.00
C VAL A 29 -10.37 -2.59 0.66
N VAL A 30 -9.67 -3.71 0.61
CA VAL A 30 -8.30 -3.84 1.07
C VAL A 30 -7.36 -3.63 -0.11
N LEU A 31 -6.39 -2.73 0.03
CA LEU A 31 -5.31 -2.54 -0.92
C LEU A 31 -3.97 -2.85 -0.27
N ALA A 32 -3.19 -3.71 -0.92
CA ALA A 32 -1.85 -4.08 -0.47
C ALA A 32 -0.76 -3.33 -1.22
N LEU A 33 0.26 -2.86 -0.51
CA LEU A 33 1.51 -2.42 -1.13
C LEU A 33 2.41 -3.65 -1.37
N PRO A 34 2.65 -4.03 -2.64
CA PRO A 34 3.46 -5.21 -2.92
C PRO A 34 4.97 -4.93 -2.70
N ARG A 35 5.77 -5.97 -2.36
CA ARG A 35 5.36 -7.37 -2.25
C ARG A 35 4.95 -7.74 -0.83
N GLY A 36 5.66 -7.24 0.18
CA GLY A 36 5.53 -7.67 1.59
C GLY A 36 4.13 -7.47 2.18
N GLY A 37 3.42 -6.41 1.79
CA GLY A 37 2.07 -6.13 2.26
C GLY A 37 1.01 -7.12 1.80
N VAL A 38 1.23 -7.87 0.69
CA VAL A 38 0.19 -8.75 0.11
C VAL A 38 -0.18 -9.91 1.03
N PRO A 39 0.74 -10.69 1.64
CA PRO A 39 0.37 -11.76 2.55
C PRO A 39 -0.38 -11.26 3.79
N VAL A 40 0.02 -10.11 4.33
CA VAL A 40 -0.67 -9.48 5.49
C VAL A 40 -2.09 -9.07 5.09
N ALA A 41 -2.21 -8.39 3.94
CA ALA A 41 -3.49 -7.89 3.43
C ALA A 41 -4.45 -9.02 3.06
N TYR A 42 -3.93 -10.15 2.57
CA TYR A 42 -4.75 -11.32 2.25
C TYR A 42 -5.43 -11.90 3.49
N GLU A 43 -4.69 -12.10 4.59
CA GLU A 43 -5.28 -12.58 5.85
C GLU A 43 -6.33 -11.57 6.37
N VAL A 44 -6.03 -10.27 6.33
CA VAL A 44 -7.00 -9.23 6.71
C VAL A 44 -8.25 -9.28 5.82
N ALA A 45 -8.09 -9.36 4.51
CA ALA A 45 -9.21 -9.42 3.56
C ALA A 45 -10.09 -10.65 3.79
N GLN A 46 -9.46 -11.79 4.04
CA GLN A 46 -10.15 -13.05 4.32
C GLN A 46 -10.96 -13.00 5.62
N GLU A 47 -10.35 -12.53 6.71
CA GLU A 47 -11.01 -12.43 8.03
C GLU A 47 -12.15 -11.38 8.02
N LEU A 48 -11.99 -10.30 7.27
CA LEU A 48 -13.01 -9.24 7.20
C LEU A 48 -14.07 -9.48 6.10
N GLY A 49 -13.90 -10.47 5.23
CA GLY A 49 -14.80 -10.69 4.09
C GLY A 49 -14.79 -9.52 3.09
N LEU A 50 -13.61 -8.94 2.81
CA LEU A 50 -13.45 -7.77 1.93
C LEU A 50 -12.64 -8.11 0.70
N PRO A 51 -12.94 -7.52 -0.48
CA PRO A 51 -12.15 -7.72 -1.68
C PRO A 51 -10.75 -7.14 -1.51
N LEU A 52 -9.75 -7.85 -2.04
CA LEU A 52 -8.34 -7.46 -2.05
C LEU A 52 -7.87 -7.11 -3.47
N ASP A 53 -7.11 -6.03 -3.58
CA ASP A 53 -6.28 -5.75 -4.75
C ASP A 53 -4.92 -5.19 -4.33
N VAL A 54 -4.01 -5.00 -5.29
CA VAL A 54 -2.71 -4.36 -5.07
C VAL A 54 -2.71 -2.91 -5.53
N LEU A 55 -2.08 -2.05 -4.76
CA LEU A 55 -1.75 -0.68 -5.17
C LEU A 55 -0.25 -0.61 -5.48
N ILE A 56 0.09 -0.67 -6.77
CA ILE A 56 1.47 -0.55 -7.20
C ILE A 56 1.79 0.93 -7.36
N VAL A 57 2.82 1.39 -6.67
CA VAL A 57 3.26 2.78 -6.65
C VAL A 57 4.66 2.87 -7.23
N ARG A 58 4.87 3.85 -8.12
CA ARG A 58 6.18 4.18 -8.67
C ARG A 58 6.47 5.66 -8.46
N LYS A 59 7.58 5.96 -7.77
CA LYS A 59 8.04 7.34 -7.60
C LYS A 59 8.63 7.85 -8.91
N LEU A 60 8.38 9.10 -9.22
CA LEU A 60 9.04 9.82 -10.30
C LEU A 60 10.23 10.58 -9.67
N GLY A 61 11.39 9.92 -9.62
CA GLY A 61 12.61 10.49 -9.05
C GLY A 61 13.19 11.59 -9.92
N VAL A 62 13.78 12.63 -9.32
CA VAL A 62 14.54 13.63 -10.04
C VAL A 62 15.81 12.97 -10.60
N PRO A 63 16.15 13.13 -11.89
CA PRO A 63 17.38 12.59 -12.45
C PRO A 63 18.62 13.03 -11.64
N ASN A 64 19.50 12.07 -11.34
CA ASN A 64 20.68 12.21 -10.47
C ASN A 64 20.39 12.50 -8.99
N HIS A 65 19.12 12.58 -8.59
CA HIS A 65 18.66 12.73 -7.21
C HIS A 65 17.39 11.90 -6.97
N GLU A 66 17.45 10.60 -7.22
CA GLU A 66 16.30 9.69 -7.26
C GLU A 66 15.52 9.60 -5.94
N GLU A 67 16.19 9.91 -4.81
CA GLU A 67 15.53 10.00 -3.50
C GLU A 67 14.54 11.18 -3.40
N LEU A 68 14.75 12.23 -4.21
CA LEU A 68 13.85 13.37 -4.30
C LEU A 68 12.78 13.09 -5.36
N ALA A 69 11.53 12.96 -4.94
CA ALA A 69 10.42 12.67 -5.84
C ALA A 69 9.78 13.95 -6.39
N MET A 70 9.80 14.11 -7.73
CA MET A 70 9.03 15.12 -8.44
C MET A 70 7.57 14.71 -8.69
N GLY A 71 7.22 13.48 -8.33
CA GLY A 71 5.87 12.95 -8.43
C GLY A 71 5.80 11.45 -8.18
N ALA A 72 4.66 10.88 -8.53
CA ALA A 72 4.43 9.45 -8.51
C ALA A 72 3.29 9.06 -9.47
N ILE A 73 3.33 7.81 -9.89
CA ILE A 73 2.25 7.15 -10.63
C ILE A 73 1.86 5.86 -9.92
N ALA A 74 0.63 5.43 -10.10
CA ALA A 74 0.14 4.17 -9.54
C ALA A 74 -0.84 3.45 -10.47
N SER A 75 -1.19 2.24 -10.05
CA SER A 75 -2.23 1.41 -10.68
C SER A 75 -3.50 2.22 -10.98
N GLY A 76 -4.12 1.94 -12.14
CA GLY A 76 -5.35 2.65 -12.54
C GLY A 76 -5.11 4.03 -13.17
N GLY A 77 -3.89 4.36 -13.59
CA GLY A 77 -3.55 5.62 -14.24
C GLY A 77 -3.48 6.82 -13.29
N ILE A 78 -3.36 6.56 -12.01
CA ILE A 78 -3.27 7.61 -10.98
C ILE A 78 -1.92 8.30 -11.06
N ARG A 79 -1.94 9.63 -11.02
CA ARG A 79 -0.75 10.48 -11.11
C ARG A 79 -0.79 11.59 -10.07
N PHE A 80 0.32 11.81 -9.41
CA PHE A 80 0.56 12.96 -8.53
C PHE A 80 1.85 13.66 -8.93
N LEU A 81 1.86 14.99 -8.98
CA LEU A 81 3.06 15.79 -9.24
C LEU A 81 3.34 16.75 -8.07
N ASN A 82 4.59 16.74 -7.62
CA ASN A 82 5.10 17.69 -6.64
C ASN A 82 5.54 18.98 -7.35
N ARG A 83 4.62 19.92 -7.53
CA ARG A 83 4.86 21.17 -8.25
C ARG A 83 5.99 21.98 -7.63
N SER A 84 6.11 22.01 -6.30
CA SER A 84 7.18 22.76 -5.64
C SER A 84 8.58 22.24 -5.98
N VAL A 85 8.75 20.92 -6.07
CA VAL A 85 10.02 20.30 -6.51
C VAL A 85 10.28 20.59 -7.99
N ILE A 86 9.27 20.45 -8.84
CA ILE A 86 9.38 20.68 -10.28
C ILE A 86 9.80 22.13 -10.56
N GLU A 87 9.16 23.09 -9.91
CA GLU A 87 9.42 24.53 -10.08
C GLU A 87 10.77 24.93 -9.48
N SER A 88 11.08 24.51 -8.25
CA SER A 88 12.33 24.87 -7.57
C SER A 88 13.58 24.35 -8.29
N LEU A 89 13.49 23.15 -8.86
CA LEU A 89 14.59 22.53 -9.63
C LEU A 89 14.50 22.82 -11.12
N ARG A 90 13.51 23.59 -11.58
CA ARG A 90 13.29 23.92 -13.00
C ARG A 90 13.29 22.68 -13.89
N ILE A 91 12.61 21.61 -13.44
CA ILE A 91 12.50 20.37 -14.20
C ILE A 91 11.76 20.64 -15.51
N LEU A 92 12.41 20.33 -16.62
CA LEU A 92 11.81 20.50 -17.94
C LEU A 92 10.69 19.48 -18.17
N PRO A 93 9.62 19.84 -18.89
CA PRO A 93 8.52 18.92 -19.23
C PRO A 93 9.00 17.62 -19.87
N GLU A 94 9.97 17.70 -20.79
CA GLU A 94 10.54 16.54 -21.49
C GLU A 94 11.25 15.57 -20.53
N THR A 95 11.90 16.11 -19.49
CA THR A 95 12.56 15.31 -18.45
C THR A 95 11.53 14.55 -17.61
N LEU A 96 10.48 15.26 -17.18
CA LEU A 96 9.39 14.66 -16.43
C LEU A 96 8.71 13.54 -17.23
N GLU A 97 8.36 13.80 -18.50
CA GLU A 97 7.76 12.81 -19.38
C GLU A 97 8.65 11.59 -19.64
N ALA A 98 9.96 11.78 -19.76
CA ALA A 98 10.90 10.68 -19.96
C ALA A 98 10.95 9.75 -18.74
N VAL A 99 10.99 10.31 -17.53
CA VAL A 99 10.94 9.54 -16.28
C VAL A 99 9.59 8.85 -16.14
N GLU A 100 8.49 9.57 -16.40
CA GLU A 100 7.14 9.02 -16.32
C GLU A 100 6.94 7.82 -17.26
N ARG A 101 7.39 7.92 -18.51
CA ARG A 101 7.32 6.79 -19.46
C ARG A 101 8.09 5.56 -18.97
N ARG A 102 9.31 5.76 -18.44
CA ARG A 102 10.13 4.67 -17.89
C ARG A 102 9.41 3.97 -16.72
N GLU A 103 8.92 4.76 -15.77
CA GLU A 103 8.24 4.23 -14.59
C GLU A 103 6.87 3.61 -14.93
N ALA A 104 6.17 4.14 -15.95
CA ALA A 104 4.93 3.56 -16.44
C ALA A 104 5.13 2.16 -17.05
N LEU A 105 6.20 1.93 -17.80
CA LEU A 105 6.52 0.60 -18.32
C LEU A 105 6.77 -0.41 -17.18
N GLU A 106 7.52 -0.01 -16.15
CA GLU A 106 7.76 -0.87 -15.00
C GLU A 106 6.47 -1.10 -14.17
N LEU A 107 5.61 -0.07 -14.05
CA LEU A 107 4.29 -0.20 -13.44
C LEU A 107 3.45 -1.26 -14.16
N MET A 108 3.34 -1.15 -15.50
CA MET A 108 2.60 -2.09 -16.33
C MET A 108 3.14 -3.51 -16.20
N ARG A 109 4.48 -3.68 -16.19
CA ARG A 109 5.11 -4.98 -15.98
C ARG A 109 4.69 -5.60 -14.65
N ARG A 110 4.72 -4.84 -13.57
CA ARG A 110 4.30 -5.32 -12.24
C ARG A 110 2.81 -5.59 -12.16
N GLU A 111 1.98 -4.77 -12.80
CA GLU A 111 0.53 -5.01 -12.89
C GLU A 111 0.23 -6.33 -13.59
N ALA A 112 0.89 -6.60 -14.72
CA ALA A 112 0.74 -7.87 -15.42
C ALA A 112 1.14 -9.08 -14.55
N ILE A 113 2.23 -8.96 -13.77
CA ILE A 113 2.69 -10.01 -12.87
C ILE A 113 1.70 -10.25 -11.74
N TYR A 114 1.26 -9.20 -11.02
CA TYR A 114 0.49 -9.39 -9.77
C TYR A 114 -1.02 -9.46 -9.99
N ARG A 115 -1.55 -8.80 -11.02
CA ARG A 115 -2.98 -8.75 -11.29
C ARG A 115 -3.41 -9.61 -12.48
N GLY A 116 -2.47 -9.91 -13.40
CA GLY A 116 -2.79 -10.56 -14.67
C GLY A 116 -3.67 -9.65 -15.54
N ASN A 117 -4.71 -10.21 -16.13
CA ASN A 117 -5.62 -9.49 -17.05
C ASN A 117 -6.78 -8.78 -16.32
N ARG A 118 -6.82 -8.79 -14.96
CA ARG A 118 -7.89 -8.12 -14.20
C ARG A 118 -7.72 -6.61 -14.19
N SER A 119 -8.82 -5.88 -14.33
CA SER A 119 -8.83 -4.44 -14.11
C SER A 119 -8.63 -4.12 -12.62
N PRO A 120 -7.97 -3.00 -12.28
CA PRO A 120 -7.89 -2.52 -10.90
C PRO A 120 -9.28 -2.33 -10.28
N ILE A 121 -9.40 -2.60 -8.98
CA ILE A 121 -10.62 -2.29 -8.23
C ILE A 121 -10.81 -0.76 -8.23
N ARG A 122 -12.02 -0.32 -8.60
CA ARG A 122 -12.39 1.11 -8.52
C ARG A 122 -12.48 1.52 -7.05
N VAL A 123 -11.76 2.57 -6.66
CA VAL A 123 -11.66 3.04 -5.27
C VAL A 123 -12.42 4.33 -4.98
N GLU A 124 -12.90 5.03 -6.03
CA GLU A 124 -13.65 6.27 -5.89
C GLU A 124 -14.88 6.09 -5.01
N GLY A 125 -15.04 6.95 -4.01
CA GLY A 125 -16.13 6.90 -3.04
C GLY A 125 -16.09 5.73 -2.05
N ARG A 126 -15.02 4.88 -2.08
CA ARG A 126 -14.89 3.72 -1.18
C ARG A 126 -14.07 4.02 0.06
N ILE A 127 -14.23 3.16 1.07
CA ILE A 127 -13.34 3.07 2.22
C ILE A 127 -12.19 2.17 1.82
N VAL A 128 -10.97 2.70 1.83
CA VAL A 128 -9.76 1.96 1.48
C VAL A 128 -8.97 1.63 2.74
N ILE A 129 -8.72 0.34 2.97
CA ILE A 129 -7.80 -0.16 3.99
C ILE A 129 -6.47 -0.45 3.28
N LEU A 130 -5.51 0.45 3.43
CA LEU A 130 -4.20 0.37 2.79
C LEU A 130 -3.21 -0.33 3.73
N ILE A 131 -2.64 -1.45 3.27
CA ILE A 131 -1.81 -2.34 4.10
C ILE A 131 -0.41 -2.51 3.53
N ASP A 132 0.59 -2.48 4.43
CA ASP A 132 1.95 -2.94 4.19
C ASP A 132 2.40 -3.87 5.32
N ASP A 133 3.46 -4.68 5.12
CA ASP A 133 4.00 -5.61 6.14
C ASP A 133 4.74 -4.90 7.27
N GLY A 134 5.06 -3.64 7.09
CA GLY A 134 5.63 -2.73 8.07
C GLY A 134 5.97 -1.39 7.43
N ILE A 135 5.90 -0.35 8.21
CA ILE A 135 6.26 1.00 7.74
C ILE A 135 7.60 1.35 8.37
N ALA A 136 8.65 1.53 7.55
CA ALA A 136 9.94 2.03 8.01
C ALA A 136 9.99 3.57 7.94
N THR A 137 10.33 4.14 6.79
CA THR A 137 10.34 5.60 6.57
C THR A 137 8.99 6.17 6.19
N GLY A 138 8.02 5.32 5.84
CA GLY A 138 6.70 5.74 5.38
C GLY A 138 6.66 6.41 4.00
N SER A 139 7.78 6.51 3.28
CA SER A 139 7.82 7.26 2.02
C SER A 139 6.90 6.69 0.95
N THR A 140 6.84 5.37 0.77
CA THR A 140 5.92 4.70 -0.16
C THR A 140 4.47 4.87 0.28
N MET A 141 4.22 4.71 1.58
CA MET A 141 2.89 4.89 2.17
C MET A 141 2.35 6.30 1.95
N ARG A 142 3.15 7.35 2.19
CA ARG A 142 2.74 8.75 1.94
C ARG A 142 2.38 9.00 0.49
N VAL A 143 3.15 8.46 -0.45
CA VAL A 143 2.84 8.56 -1.88
C VAL A 143 1.54 7.84 -2.21
N ALA A 144 1.34 6.63 -1.69
CA ALA A 144 0.10 5.87 -1.88
C ALA A 144 -1.13 6.64 -1.35
N ILE A 145 -1.01 7.26 -0.18
CA ILE A 145 -2.07 8.10 0.40
C ILE A 145 -2.41 9.29 -0.52
N GLN A 146 -1.40 10.01 -1.03
CA GLN A 146 -1.62 11.14 -1.94
C GLN A 146 -2.35 10.71 -3.21
N LEU A 147 -1.94 9.57 -3.78
CA LEU A 147 -2.57 8.99 -4.96
C LEU A 147 -4.04 8.61 -4.69
N LEU A 148 -4.34 8.00 -3.55
CA LEU A 148 -5.71 7.63 -3.15
C LEU A 148 -6.59 8.87 -2.90
N ARG A 149 -6.05 9.91 -2.25
CA ARG A 149 -6.78 11.19 -2.08
C ARG A 149 -7.16 11.81 -3.42
N ALA A 150 -6.26 11.76 -4.42
CA ALA A 150 -6.54 12.23 -5.78
C ALA A 150 -7.64 11.41 -6.50
N GLN A 151 -7.95 10.20 -6.03
CA GLN A 151 -9.04 9.35 -6.54
C GLN A 151 -10.36 9.53 -5.80
N HIS A 152 -10.49 10.57 -4.96
CA HIS A 152 -11.71 10.87 -4.22
C HIS A 152 -12.27 9.68 -3.43
N VAL A 153 -11.40 8.90 -2.78
CA VAL A 153 -11.83 7.84 -1.86
C VAL A 153 -12.59 8.45 -0.68
N GLN A 154 -13.57 7.74 -0.14
CA GLN A 154 -14.36 8.19 0.99
C GLN A 154 -13.54 8.28 2.27
N LYS A 155 -12.72 7.24 2.55
CA LYS A 155 -11.82 7.18 3.70
C LYS A 155 -10.56 6.40 3.35
N ILE A 156 -9.44 6.77 3.97
CA ILE A 156 -8.19 6.02 3.94
C ILE A 156 -7.87 5.57 5.36
N ILE A 157 -7.79 4.27 5.54
CA ILE A 157 -7.31 3.61 6.74
C ILE A 157 -5.94 3.03 6.41
N VAL A 158 -4.88 3.51 7.05
CA VAL A 158 -3.57 2.86 6.97
C VAL A 158 -3.47 1.85 8.08
N ALA A 159 -3.17 0.60 7.72
CA ALA A 159 -3.04 -0.50 8.67
C ALA A 159 -1.74 -1.28 8.43
N THR A 160 -0.98 -1.53 9.49
CA THR A 160 0.31 -2.21 9.42
C THR A 160 0.60 -3.02 10.68
N PRO A 161 1.31 -4.16 10.58
CA PRO A 161 1.79 -4.86 11.76
C PRO A 161 2.72 -4.03 12.63
N ALA A 162 3.63 -3.26 12.02
CA ALA A 162 4.61 -2.48 12.77
C ALA A 162 4.99 -1.17 12.09
N ALA A 163 5.22 -0.14 12.90
CA ALA A 163 5.80 1.13 12.47
C ALA A 163 6.57 1.77 13.63
N PRO A 164 7.59 2.60 13.39
CA PRO A 164 8.16 3.45 14.43
C PRO A 164 7.18 4.55 14.82
N PRO A 165 7.24 5.09 16.05
CA PRO A 165 6.41 6.21 16.47
C PRO A 165 6.50 7.43 15.54
N SER A 166 7.68 7.70 14.97
CA SER A 166 7.89 8.79 13.99
C SER A 166 7.04 8.64 12.74
N ALA A 167 6.99 7.42 12.16
CA ALA A 167 6.16 7.16 10.98
C ALA A 167 4.66 7.32 11.29
N LYS A 168 4.21 6.92 12.49
CA LYS A 168 2.85 7.18 12.93
C LYS A 168 2.55 8.68 12.93
N TRP A 169 3.38 9.50 13.58
CA TRP A 169 3.17 10.95 13.67
C TRP A 169 3.14 11.64 12.30
N GLU A 170 3.91 11.13 11.33
CA GLU A 170 3.93 11.71 9.97
C GLU A 170 2.74 11.26 9.11
N ILE A 171 2.21 10.05 9.32
CA ILE A 171 1.16 9.46 8.47
C ILE A 171 -0.24 9.74 9.04
N GLU A 172 -0.42 9.66 10.36
CA GLU A 172 -1.72 9.80 11.02
C GLU A 172 -2.47 11.08 10.62
N PRO A 173 -1.83 12.27 10.46
CA PRO A 173 -2.52 13.48 9.99
C PRO A 173 -2.98 13.44 8.53
N LEU A 174 -2.48 12.50 7.72
CA LEU A 174 -2.78 12.39 6.30
C LEU A 174 -3.97 11.47 5.98
N VAL A 175 -4.42 10.70 6.97
CA VAL A 175 -5.41 9.63 6.82
C VAL A 175 -6.59 9.80 7.76
N ASP A 176 -7.65 9.04 7.55
CA ASP A 176 -8.82 9.08 8.43
C ASP A 176 -8.61 8.17 9.67
N GLU A 177 -7.74 7.18 9.54
CA GLU A 177 -7.36 6.30 10.63
C GLU A 177 -5.98 5.68 10.39
N PHE A 178 -5.17 5.58 11.46
CA PHE A 178 -3.89 4.89 11.45
C PHE A 178 -3.89 3.77 12.49
N ILE A 179 -3.68 2.53 12.05
CA ILE A 179 -3.69 1.33 12.90
C ILE A 179 -2.35 0.63 12.77
N ALA A 180 -1.65 0.49 13.88
CA ALA A 180 -0.48 -0.39 14.00
C ALA A 180 -0.70 -1.41 15.11
N VAL A 181 -0.21 -2.63 14.92
CA VAL A 181 -0.26 -3.64 15.99
C VAL A 181 0.77 -3.29 17.05
N VAL A 182 2.01 -2.98 16.61
CA VAL A 182 3.11 -2.57 17.50
C VAL A 182 3.79 -1.30 16.99
N LEU A 183 4.28 -0.50 17.93
CA LEU A 183 5.04 0.75 17.69
C LEU A 183 6.36 0.69 18.48
N PRO A 184 7.34 -0.10 18.06
CA PRO A 184 8.61 -0.22 18.78
C PRO A 184 9.36 1.12 18.76
N PRO A 185 9.86 1.60 19.91
CA PRO A 185 10.67 2.83 19.96
C PRO A 185 11.99 2.66 19.22
N ASP A 186 12.59 1.48 19.34
CA ASP A 186 13.83 1.10 18.65
C ASP A 186 13.48 0.28 17.41
N PHE A 187 13.22 0.97 16.28
CA PHE A 187 12.82 0.34 15.02
C PHE A 187 13.90 0.56 13.95
N TYR A 188 14.65 -0.50 13.64
CA TYR A 188 15.74 -0.47 12.66
C TYR A 188 15.31 -0.99 11.28
N GLY A 189 14.16 -1.67 11.22
CA GLY A 189 13.61 -2.20 9.97
C GLY A 189 12.47 -3.18 10.21
N VAL A 190 11.66 -3.40 9.16
CA VAL A 190 10.43 -4.19 9.24
C VAL A 190 10.69 -5.64 9.68
N GLY A 191 11.77 -6.26 9.20
CA GLY A 191 12.11 -7.64 9.55
C GLY A 191 12.38 -7.90 11.04
N GLN A 192 12.64 -6.84 11.83
CA GLN A 192 12.91 -6.94 13.27
C GLN A 192 11.74 -7.54 14.07
N VAL A 193 10.51 -7.33 13.60
CA VAL A 193 9.30 -7.75 14.31
C VAL A 193 8.78 -9.12 13.85
N TYR A 194 9.50 -9.79 12.95
CA TYR A 194 9.14 -11.10 12.42
C TYR A 194 10.18 -12.16 12.83
N GLU A 195 9.74 -13.39 13.06
CA GLU A 195 10.61 -14.55 13.23
C GLU A 195 11.04 -15.08 11.85
N ASP A 196 10.09 -15.20 10.91
CA ASP A 196 10.32 -15.49 9.51
C ASP A 196 9.93 -14.27 8.64
N PHE A 197 10.93 -13.69 7.98
CA PHE A 197 10.78 -12.54 7.08
C PHE A 197 11.35 -12.85 5.70
N ALA A 198 11.17 -14.07 5.20
CA ALA A 198 11.64 -14.51 3.90
C ALA A 198 11.08 -13.60 2.76
N GLN A 199 11.88 -13.45 1.71
CA GLN A 199 11.45 -12.69 0.54
C GLN A 199 10.34 -13.47 -0.20
N MET A 200 9.26 -12.77 -0.54
CA MET A 200 8.15 -13.35 -1.30
C MET A 200 8.48 -13.35 -2.81
N ASP A 201 8.21 -14.48 -3.46
CA ASP A 201 8.28 -14.59 -4.92
C ASP A 201 7.01 -14.01 -5.60
N ASP A 202 7.15 -13.70 -6.88
CA ASP A 202 6.07 -13.06 -7.65
C ASP A 202 4.88 -14.02 -7.88
N ASP A 203 5.12 -15.33 -7.97
CA ASP A 203 4.06 -16.33 -8.18
C ASP A 203 3.14 -16.43 -6.96
N THR A 204 3.72 -16.50 -5.77
CA THR A 204 2.97 -16.46 -4.49
C THR A 204 2.15 -15.17 -4.37
N ILE A 205 2.72 -14.02 -4.74
CA ILE A 205 1.99 -12.74 -4.73
C ILE A 205 0.80 -12.80 -5.69
N TYR A 206 1.02 -13.30 -6.92
CA TYR A 206 -0.05 -13.46 -7.90
C TYR A 206 -1.19 -14.32 -7.36
N GLU A 207 -0.89 -15.50 -6.82
CA GLU A 207 -1.90 -16.41 -6.26
C GLU A 207 -2.74 -15.74 -5.16
N LEU A 208 -2.10 -15.09 -4.19
CA LEU A 208 -2.79 -14.40 -3.09
C LEU A 208 -3.71 -13.28 -3.61
N VAL A 209 -3.25 -12.51 -4.60
CA VAL A 209 -4.05 -11.44 -5.21
C VAL A 209 -5.24 -12.02 -5.98
N GLN A 210 -5.07 -13.14 -6.70
CA GLN A 210 -6.19 -13.79 -7.41
C GLN A 210 -7.22 -14.38 -6.45
N MET A 211 -6.79 -14.98 -5.34
CA MET A 211 -7.70 -15.49 -4.31
C MET A 211 -8.42 -14.36 -3.59
N GLY A 212 -7.70 -13.33 -3.19
CA GLY A 212 -8.26 -12.19 -2.46
C GLY A 212 -9.26 -11.36 -3.26
N ALA A 213 -9.08 -11.29 -4.58
CA ALA A 213 -10.00 -10.57 -5.47
C ALA A 213 -11.38 -11.26 -5.62
N LYS A 214 -11.50 -12.52 -5.24
CA LYS A 214 -12.76 -13.28 -5.26
C LYS A 214 -13.53 -13.18 -3.97
N ILE A 215 -12.97 -12.53 -2.95
CA ILE A 215 -13.65 -12.30 -1.66
C ILE A 215 -14.72 -11.23 -1.89
N GLU A 216 -15.96 -11.55 -1.54
CA GLU A 216 -17.09 -10.64 -1.62
C GLU A 216 -17.69 -10.45 -0.23
N PRO A 217 -18.10 -9.22 0.15
CA PRO A 217 -18.80 -9.00 1.42
C PRO A 217 -20.08 -9.83 1.48
N VAL A 218 -20.32 -10.48 2.61
CA VAL A 218 -21.55 -11.24 2.84
C VAL A 218 -22.74 -10.28 2.84
N GLY A 219 -23.65 -10.41 1.85
CA GLY A 219 -24.83 -9.57 1.72
C GLY A 219 -24.73 -8.46 0.67
N ALA A 220 -23.71 -8.43 -0.18
CA ALA A 220 -23.68 -7.60 -1.38
C ALA A 220 -24.55 -8.23 -2.49
N LEU A 221 -25.87 -8.06 -2.40
CA LEU A 221 -26.88 -8.33 -3.44
C LEU A 221 -27.61 -7.04 -3.73
#